data_036f8b26764cfd6a873a0b51aab2d042
#
_entry.id   036f8b26764cfd6a873a0b51aab2d042
#
_cell.length_a   1.000
_cell.length_b   1.000
_cell.length_c   1.000
_cell.angle_alpha   90.00
_cell.angle_beta   90.00
_cell.angle_gamma   90.00
#
_symmetry.space_group_name_H-M   'P 1'
#
loop_
_entity.id
_entity.type
_entity.pdbx_description
1 polymer ?
#
loop_
_entity_poly.entity_id
_entity_poly.type
_entity_poly.pdbx_seq_one_letter_code
_entity_poly.pdbx_strand_id
1 'polypeptide(L)'
;MVRTIKIAYLMHVDWNWAKQRPHFVYEQLSEKYKVDLYSIRNMFRTSKLAVNPIANGSRESYTVKKMPFSGRCDFSKRIEKLSNKKVIQKLLCTDYDLVWITSPVMLHFIPIETIQNRKIIYDCMDDYLAFSVNRKRIELHLAYEKKLVSMSSAVITTSNLLKKRILERYGVYIAAEKVQVVNNALNGDWLKDHNKKINNVSRYVEEEFYTVVYVGTIGDWIDFESLHYVLQQNLKVRFKFIGPIEIKVKEHVHPRLEFLGPVSHVELPHLLHSGDAFIMPFIKNELIEAVNPVKLYEYILFNKPIFAIKYDEIEKFKPYVSLYNDKVELCRLLERHTNVANNIVLPGDKQRIEFLKEQTWDARMERIYKVIEEIV
;
A
#
# COMPACT_ATOMS: atom_id res chain seq x y z
N MET A 1 -0.55 35.71 -13.82
CA MET A 1 -1.01 34.30 -13.85
C MET A 1 0.02 33.47 -13.12
N VAL A 2 -0.36 32.76 -12.05
CA VAL A 2 0.54 31.83 -11.37
C VAL A 2 0.83 30.69 -12.34
N ARG A 3 2.09 30.42 -12.63
CA ARG A 3 2.52 29.28 -13.51
C ARG A 3 2.04 27.99 -12.88
N THR A 4 1.24 27.20 -13.58
CA THR A 4 0.79 25.90 -13.12
C THR A 4 1.97 24.91 -13.19
N ILE A 5 2.35 24.35 -12.05
CA ILE A 5 3.41 23.34 -11.95
C ILE A 5 3.05 22.11 -12.81
N LYS A 6 4.00 21.64 -13.62
CA LYS A 6 3.85 20.46 -14.46
C LYS A 6 4.69 19.30 -13.93
N ILE A 7 4.04 18.17 -13.64
CA ILE A 7 4.64 17.00 -12.99
C ILE A 7 4.64 15.78 -13.93
N ALA A 8 5.78 15.12 -14.09
CA ALA A 8 5.84 13.77 -14.63
C ALA A 8 5.72 12.76 -13.48
N TYR A 9 4.64 11.98 -13.45
CA TYR A 9 4.40 10.98 -12.40
C TYR A 9 4.79 9.59 -12.88
N LEU A 10 5.93 9.07 -12.43
CA LEU A 10 6.50 7.78 -12.82
C LEU A 10 6.06 6.70 -11.83
N MET A 11 5.05 5.93 -12.22
CA MET A 11 4.37 4.95 -11.38
C MET A 11 4.80 3.51 -11.74
N HIS A 12 5.35 2.79 -10.77
CA HIS A 12 5.83 1.42 -10.96
C HIS A 12 4.73 0.35 -10.98
N VAL A 13 3.48 0.75 -10.73
CA VAL A 13 2.29 -0.10 -10.71
C VAL A 13 1.46 0.16 -11.98
N ASP A 14 0.83 -0.91 -12.51
CA ASP A 14 -0.16 -0.75 -13.58
C ASP A 14 -1.36 0.04 -13.05
N TRP A 15 -1.82 1.05 -13.81
CA TRP A 15 -2.98 1.84 -13.42
C TRP A 15 -4.24 1.01 -13.17
N ASN A 16 -4.39 -0.08 -13.91
CA ASN A 16 -5.55 -0.98 -13.78
C ASN A 16 -5.39 -2.03 -12.65
N TRP A 17 -4.35 -1.92 -11.84
CA TRP A 17 -4.18 -2.76 -10.65
C TRP A 17 -5.07 -2.26 -9.49
N ALA A 18 -5.15 -3.07 -8.40
CA ALA A 18 -5.83 -2.67 -7.19
C ALA A 18 -5.36 -1.28 -6.72
N LYS A 19 -6.31 -0.40 -6.38
CA LYS A 19 -6.02 0.98 -5.97
C LYS A 19 -5.19 0.99 -4.68
N GLN A 20 -4.08 1.69 -4.71
CA GLN A 20 -3.13 1.80 -3.60
C GLN A 20 -2.46 3.19 -3.61
N ARG A 21 -1.53 3.49 -2.68
CA ARG A 21 -0.88 4.80 -2.50
C ARG A 21 -0.56 5.54 -3.80
N PRO A 22 0.14 4.95 -4.82
CA PRO A 22 0.47 5.70 -6.02
C PRO A 22 -0.73 6.22 -6.79
N HIS A 23 -1.87 5.51 -6.74
CA HIS A 23 -3.10 5.96 -7.39
C HIS A 23 -3.69 7.17 -6.66
N PHE A 24 -3.80 7.10 -5.33
CA PHE A 24 -4.34 8.20 -4.53
C PHE A 24 -3.49 9.47 -4.64
N VAL A 25 -2.16 9.33 -4.52
CA VAL A 25 -1.25 10.47 -4.64
C VAL A 25 -1.35 11.09 -6.05
N TYR A 26 -1.39 10.27 -7.11
CA TYR A 26 -1.57 10.78 -8.47
C TYR A 26 -2.88 11.54 -8.64
N GLU A 27 -4.00 10.99 -8.17
CA GLU A 27 -5.32 11.61 -8.25
C GLU A 27 -5.32 12.98 -7.56
N GLN A 28 -4.87 13.04 -6.32
CA GLN A 28 -4.80 14.26 -5.52
C GLN A 28 -3.85 15.31 -6.13
N LEU A 29 -2.64 14.92 -6.58
CA LEU A 29 -1.75 15.82 -7.29
C LEU A 29 -2.38 16.40 -8.55
N SER A 30 -3.18 15.58 -9.24
CA SER A 30 -3.85 15.96 -10.48
C SER A 30 -5.01 16.92 -10.29
N GLU A 31 -5.53 17.11 -9.09
CA GLU A 31 -6.51 18.13 -8.76
C GLU A 31 -5.88 19.53 -8.66
N LYS A 32 -4.62 19.60 -8.20
CA LYS A 32 -3.92 20.87 -7.98
C LYS A 32 -2.95 21.24 -9.09
N TYR A 33 -2.32 20.26 -9.74
CA TYR A 33 -1.24 20.43 -10.72
C TYR A 33 -1.55 19.78 -12.07
N LYS A 34 -0.77 20.14 -13.10
CA LYS A 34 -0.82 19.43 -14.38
C LYS A 34 0.07 18.18 -14.29
N VAL A 35 -0.52 17.00 -14.23
CA VAL A 35 0.22 15.74 -14.03
C VAL A 35 0.05 14.80 -15.22
N ASP A 36 1.17 14.42 -15.84
CA ASP A 36 1.22 13.38 -16.87
C ASP A 36 1.63 12.05 -16.22
N LEU A 37 0.83 11.00 -16.42
CA LEU A 37 1.05 9.67 -15.86
C LEU A 37 1.93 8.79 -16.74
N TYR A 38 2.96 8.19 -16.17
CA TYR A 38 3.81 7.17 -16.77
C TYR A 38 3.72 5.89 -15.93
N SER A 39 2.86 4.95 -16.31
CA SER A 39 2.65 3.71 -15.53
C SER A 39 3.22 2.47 -16.22
N ILE A 40 3.78 1.55 -15.43
CA ILE A 40 4.29 0.27 -15.94
C ILE A 40 3.11 -0.65 -16.27
N ARG A 41 3.20 -1.32 -17.46
CA ARG A 41 2.26 -2.37 -17.85
C ARG A 41 2.99 -3.58 -18.41
N ASN A 42 2.63 -4.77 -17.95
CA ASN A 42 3.14 -6.01 -18.52
C ASN A 42 2.57 -6.23 -19.92
N MET A 43 3.42 -6.48 -20.92
CA MET A 43 3.00 -6.60 -22.32
C MET A 43 2.06 -7.79 -22.59
N PHE A 44 2.14 -8.87 -21.79
CA PHE A 44 1.40 -10.11 -22.02
C PHE A 44 0.49 -10.53 -20.87
N ARG A 45 0.37 -9.71 -19.82
CA ARG A 45 -0.51 -9.98 -18.70
C ARG A 45 -1.58 -8.91 -18.63
N THR A 46 -2.79 -9.26 -19.05
CA THR A 46 -3.97 -8.42 -18.77
C THR A 46 -4.36 -8.64 -17.32
N SER A 47 -4.27 -7.62 -16.49
CA SER A 47 -4.88 -7.68 -15.17
C SER A 47 -6.40 -7.81 -15.35
N LYS A 48 -6.98 -8.89 -14.87
CA LYS A 48 -8.45 -9.05 -14.77
C LYS A 48 -9.03 -8.25 -13.59
N LEU A 49 -8.19 -7.52 -12.86
CA LEU A 49 -8.57 -6.69 -11.72
C LEU A 49 -9.06 -5.33 -12.21
N ALA A 50 -10.01 -4.78 -11.52
CA ALA A 50 -10.84 -3.63 -11.84
C ALA A 50 -10.16 -2.54 -12.68
N VAL A 51 -10.85 -2.11 -13.72
CA VAL A 51 -10.49 -0.89 -14.47
C VAL A 51 -10.73 0.29 -13.53
N ASN A 52 -9.67 0.91 -13.04
CA ASN A 52 -9.79 2.21 -12.36
C ASN A 52 -10.14 3.25 -13.44
N PRO A 53 -11.31 3.91 -13.41
CA PRO A 53 -11.59 4.97 -14.38
C PRO A 53 -10.53 6.05 -14.19
N ILE A 54 -9.89 6.44 -15.29
CA ILE A 54 -9.03 7.63 -15.30
C ILE A 54 -9.99 8.81 -15.08
N ALA A 55 -9.82 9.53 -13.98
CA ALA A 55 -10.67 10.67 -13.66
C ALA A 55 -10.72 11.65 -14.84
N ASN A 56 -11.92 12.03 -15.27
CA ASN A 56 -12.17 12.92 -16.40
C ASN A 56 -11.48 14.29 -16.22
N GLY A 57 -10.38 14.47 -16.92
CA GLY A 57 -9.65 15.71 -17.03
C GLY A 57 -8.47 15.48 -17.96
N SER A 58 -8.21 16.35 -18.93
CA SER A 58 -7.22 16.32 -19.99
C SER A 58 -5.80 15.92 -19.54
N ARG A 59 -5.60 14.63 -19.25
CA ARG A 59 -4.38 14.08 -18.68
C ARG A 59 -3.80 13.11 -19.69
N GLU A 60 -2.55 13.36 -20.07
CA GLU A 60 -1.84 12.43 -20.92
C GLU A 60 -1.35 11.26 -20.06
N SER A 61 -1.68 10.02 -20.44
CA SER A 61 -1.15 8.82 -19.82
C SER A 61 -0.28 8.04 -20.79
N TYR A 62 0.88 7.62 -20.31
CA TYR A 62 1.87 6.90 -21.10
C TYR A 62 2.15 5.56 -20.45
N THR A 63 2.08 4.50 -21.26
CA THR A 63 2.37 3.14 -20.82
C THR A 63 3.85 2.82 -20.99
N VAL A 64 4.53 2.56 -19.88
CA VAL A 64 5.88 1.99 -19.84
C VAL A 64 5.77 0.46 -19.95
N LYS A 65 6.20 -0.09 -21.09
CA LYS A 65 6.05 -1.51 -21.40
C LYS A 65 7.12 -2.35 -20.71
N LYS A 66 6.67 -3.39 -20.00
CA LYS A 66 7.52 -4.36 -19.31
C LYS A 66 7.38 -5.73 -19.98
N MET A 67 8.50 -6.33 -20.36
CA MET A 67 8.54 -7.69 -20.92
C MET A 67 8.48 -8.76 -19.83
N PRO A 68 7.99 -9.97 -20.15
CA PRO A 68 8.27 -11.15 -19.31
C PRO A 68 9.79 -11.33 -19.17
N PHE A 69 10.22 -11.76 -18.00
CA PHE A 69 11.65 -11.91 -17.68
C PHE A 69 12.47 -10.61 -17.77
N SER A 70 11.80 -9.45 -17.63
CA SER A 70 12.44 -8.13 -17.59
C SER A 70 13.70 -8.15 -16.70
N GLY A 71 14.80 -7.63 -17.25
CA GLY A 71 16.10 -7.59 -16.57
C GLY A 71 16.87 -8.91 -16.49
N ARG A 72 16.30 -10.04 -16.93
CA ARG A 72 16.97 -11.36 -16.86
C ARG A 72 17.80 -11.72 -18.09
N CYS A 73 17.44 -11.20 -19.27
CA CYS A 73 18.20 -11.46 -20.49
C CYS A 73 18.32 -10.17 -21.33
N ASP A 74 19.39 -10.07 -22.12
CA ASP A 74 19.68 -8.87 -22.91
C ASP A 74 18.68 -8.68 -24.06
N PHE A 75 18.07 -9.75 -24.54
CA PHE A 75 17.02 -9.68 -25.54
C PHE A 75 15.78 -8.91 -25.01
N SER A 76 15.30 -9.26 -23.80
CA SER A 76 14.18 -8.53 -23.19
C SER A 76 14.50 -7.07 -22.96
N LYS A 77 15.71 -6.74 -22.51
CA LYS A 77 16.17 -5.36 -22.32
C LYS A 77 16.16 -4.55 -23.61
N ARG A 78 16.62 -5.15 -24.73
CA ARG A 78 16.60 -4.50 -26.05
C ARG A 78 15.17 -4.20 -26.51
N ILE A 79 14.25 -5.16 -26.41
CA ILE A 79 12.85 -4.97 -26.76
C ILE A 79 12.20 -3.91 -25.87
N GLU A 80 12.43 -3.94 -24.56
CA GLU A 80 11.93 -2.92 -23.64
C GLU A 80 12.41 -1.53 -24.02
N LYS A 81 13.70 -1.37 -24.29
CA LYS A 81 14.28 -0.09 -24.74
C LYS A 81 13.64 0.42 -26.02
N LEU A 82 13.48 -0.43 -27.03
CA LEU A 82 12.84 -0.07 -28.29
C LEU A 82 11.35 0.28 -28.13
N SER A 83 10.62 -0.55 -27.37
CA SER A 83 9.19 -0.37 -27.11
C SER A 83 8.87 0.90 -26.31
N ASN A 84 9.80 1.33 -25.47
CA ASN A 84 9.65 2.52 -24.61
C ASN A 84 10.28 3.79 -25.22
N LYS A 85 10.91 3.72 -26.41
CA LYS A 85 11.60 4.86 -27.03
C LYS A 85 10.71 6.11 -27.15
N LYS A 86 9.45 5.95 -27.60
CA LYS A 86 8.52 7.08 -27.74
C LYS A 86 8.16 7.70 -26.39
N VAL A 87 7.99 6.87 -25.33
CA VAL A 87 7.67 7.30 -23.98
C VAL A 87 8.84 8.08 -23.38
N ILE A 88 10.06 7.56 -23.54
CA ILE A 88 11.31 8.21 -23.10
C ILE A 88 11.50 9.56 -23.85
N GLN A 89 11.29 9.58 -25.18
CA GLN A 89 11.39 10.79 -25.96
C GLN A 89 10.38 11.86 -25.52
N LYS A 90 9.12 11.45 -25.24
CA LYS A 90 8.10 12.37 -24.73
C LYS A 90 8.52 12.97 -23.37
N LEU A 91 9.03 12.13 -22.46
CA LEU A 91 9.52 12.57 -21.16
C LEU A 91 10.71 13.54 -21.30
N LEU A 92 11.63 13.30 -22.24
CA LEU A 92 12.77 14.18 -22.55
C LEU A 92 12.34 15.54 -23.12
N CYS A 93 11.41 15.52 -24.09
CA CYS A 93 11.02 16.73 -24.84
C CYS A 93 9.98 17.58 -24.11
N THR A 94 9.40 17.09 -23.01
CA THR A 94 8.42 17.85 -22.25
C THR A 94 9.11 18.57 -21.09
N ASP A 95 8.86 19.86 -20.94
CA ASP A 95 9.37 20.66 -19.84
C ASP A 95 8.51 20.43 -18.58
N TYR A 96 9.01 19.54 -17.70
CA TYR A 96 8.44 19.26 -16.39
C TYR A 96 9.18 20.02 -15.31
N ASP A 97 8.45 20.65 -14.43
CA ASP A 97 9.02 21.32 -13.24
C ASP A 97 9.50 20.29 -12.19
N LEU A 98 8.77 19.15 -12.13
CA LEU A 98 8.99 18.09 -11.14
C LEU A 98 8.81 16.70 -11.76
N VAL A 99 9.64 15.76 -11.34
CA VAL A 99 9.48 14.32 -11.60
C VAL A 99 9.18 13.60 -10.28
N TRP A 100 8.04 12.96 -10.19
CA TRP A 100 7.64 12.12 -9.06
C TRP A 100 7.89 10.66 -9.39
N ILE A 101 8.64 9.94 -8.56
CA ILE A 101 9.02 8.55 -8.80
C ILE A 101 8.59 7.69 -7.64
N THR A 102 7.82 6.64 -7.89
CA THR A 102 7.25 5.77 -6.85
C THR A 102 8.09 4.52 -6.55
N SER A 103 9.14 4.26 -7.32
CA SER A 103 10.04 3.12 -7.08
C SER A 103 11.35 3.26 -7.85
N PRO A 104 12.49 2.82 -7.29
CA PRO A 104 13.77 2.77 -7.99
C PRO A 104 13.74 1.88 -9.25
N VAL A 105 12.84 0.90 -9.31
CA VAL A 105 12.64 0.02 -10.48
C VAL A 105 12.32 0.79 -11.74
N MET A 106 11.75 2.00 -11.63
CA MET A 106 11.49 2.87 -12.79
C MET A 106 12.76 3.20 -13.58
N LEU A 107 13.92 3.27 -12.91
CA LEU A 107 15.21 3.54 -13.56
C LEU A 107 15.70 2.41 -14.48
N HIS A 108 15.10 1.21 -14.37
CA HIS A 108 15.34 0.15 -15.34
C HIS A 108 14.74 0.47 -16.72
N PHE A 109 13.59 1.14 -16.75
CA PHE A 109 12.84 1.44 -17.98
C PHE A 109 13.12 2.85 -18.49
N ILE A 110 13.36 3.79 -17.58
CA ILE A 110 13.57 5.21 -17.85
C ILE A 110 14.98 5.56 -17.40
N PRO A 111 15.94 5.75 -18.35
CA PRO A 111 17.29 6.12 -18.02
C PRO A 111 17.34 7.41 -17.21
N ILE A 112 18.17 7.45 -16.19
CA ILE A 112 18.25 8.58 -15.27
C ILE A 112 18.63 9.88 -15.98
N GLU A 113 19.40 9.78 -17.06
CA GLU A 113 19.81 10.90 -17.91
C GLU A 113 18.59 11.64 -18.49
N THR A 114 17.43 10.92 -18.59
CA THR A 114 16.16 11.50 -19.04
C THR A 114 15.61 12.54 -18.06
N ILE A 115 15.94 12.42 -16.78
CA ILE A 115 15.33 13.20 -15.71
C ILE A 115 16.32 13.96 -14.81
N GLN A 116 17.64 13.76 -14.99
CA GLN A 116 18.70 14.26 -14.09
C GLN A 116 18.75 15.79 -13.92
N ASN A 117 18.25 16.56 -14.88
CA ASN A 117 18.25 18.02 -14.81
C ASN A 117 16.94 18.61 -14.27
N ARG A 118 16.11 17.78 -13.62
CA ARG A 118 14.82 18.17 -13.07
C ARG A 118 14.80 18.01 -11.55
N LYS A 119 13.87 18.70 -10.90
CA LYS A 119 13.56 18.43 -9.49
C LYS A 119 12.95 17.03 -9.39
N ILE A 120 13.40 16.21 -8.45
CA ILE A 120 12.94 14.83 -8.28
C ILE A 120 12.43 14.65 -6.86
N ILE A 121 11.22 14.10 -6.73
CA ILE A 121 10.70 13.51 -5.48
C ILE A 121 10.68 11.99 -5.64
N TYR A 122 11.37 11.31 -4.73
CA TYR A 122 11.26 9.86 -4.58
C TYR A 122 10.25 9.52 -3.48
N ASP A 123 9.13 8.89 -3.86
CA ASP A 123 8.12 8.38 -2.93
C ASP A 123 8.42 6.92 -2.61
N CYS A 124 9.22 6.72 -1.54
CA CYS A 124 9.65 5.43 -1.05
C CYS A 124 8.55 4.80 -0.18
N MET A 125 7.74 3.93 -0.78
CA MET A 125 6.57 3.34 -0.13
C MET A 125 6.89 2.12 0.71
N ASP A 126 7.88 1.33 0.28
CA ASP A 126 8.28 0.07 0.87
C ASP A 126 9.80 -0.10 0.82
N ASP A 127 10.34 -0.98 1.65
CA ASP A 127 11.75 -1.39 1.55
C ASP A 127 11.92 -2.41 0.41
N TYR A 128 12.17 -1.90 -0.80
CA TYR A 128 12.34 -2.74 -2.00
C TYR A 128 13.43 -3.80 -1.88
N LEU A 129 14.39 -3.62 -0.98
CA LEU A 129 15.47 -4.58 -0.75
C LEU A 129 14.97 -5.82 0.01
N ALA A 130 14.03 -5.62 0.93
CA ALA A 130 13.47 -6.70 1.74
C ALA A 130 12.52 -7.64 0.95
N PHE A 131 12.08 -7.24 -0.26
CA PHE A 131 11.27 -8.10 -1.13
C PHE A 131 12.07 -9.16 -1.90
N SER A 132 13.39 -9.09 -1.94
CA SER A 132 14.18 -9.96 -2.80
C SER A 132 15.14 -10.84 -2.01
N VAL A 133 15.07 -12.14 -2.26
CA VAL A 133 16.07 -13.11 -1.78
C VAL A 133 17.23 -13.32 -2.77
N ASN A 134 17.12 -12.77 -3.98
CA ASN A 134 18.15 -12.92 -5.02
C ASN A 134 19.18 -11.79 -4.91
N ARG A 135 20.44 -12.16 -4.55
CA ARG A 135 21.54 -11.23 -4.34
C ARG A 135 21.80 -10.26 -5.51
N LYS A 136 21.79 -10.73 -6.77
CA LYS A 136 21.99 -9.88 -7.95
C LYS A 136 20.86 -8.84 -8.09
N ARG A 137 19.64 -9.21 -7.72
CA ARG A 137 18.50 -8.29 -7.76
C ARG A 137 18.59 -7.26 -6.64
N ILE A 138 19.04 -7.67 -5.44
CA ILE A 138 19.29 -6.74 -4.32
C ILE A 138 20.37 -5.73 -4.72
N GLU A 139 21.49 -6.16 -5.27
CA GLU A 139 22.59 -5.30 -5.73
C GLU A 139 22.10 -4.29 -6.79
N LEU A 140 21.27 -4.72 -7.74
CA LEU A 140 20.69 -3.86 -8.77
C LEU A 140 19.73 -2.82 -8.16
N HIS A 141 18.86 -3.24 -7.24
CA HIS A 141 17.94 -2.33 -6.56
C HIS A 141 18.68 -1.31 -5.70
N LEU A 142 19.72 -1.74 -4.96
CA LEU A 142 20.61 -0.84 -4.21
C LEU A 142 21.25 0.23 -5.12
N ALA A 143 21.76 -0.19 -6.29
CA ALA A 143 22.36 0.73 -7.25
C ALA A 143 21.35 1.76 -7.78
N TYR A 144 20.13 1.32 -8.11
CA TYR A 144 19.06 2.22 -8.56
C TYR A 144 18.59 3.14 -7.44
N GLU A 145 18.38 2.63 -6.23
CA GLU A 145 17.92 3.43 -5.10
C GLU A 145 18.97 4.46 -4.69
N LYS A 146 20.26 4.07 -4.60
CA LYS A 146 21.36 4.99 -4.36
C LYS A 146 21.37 6.14 -5.37
N LYS A 147 21.28 5.80 -6.67
CA LYS A 147 21.28 6.78 -7.75
C LYS A 147 20.06 7.71 -7.65
N LEU A 148 18.88 7.15 -7.37
CA LEU A 148 17.65 7.92 -7.23
C LEU A 148 17.72 8.87 -6.03
N VAL A 149 18.11 8.38 -4.85
CA VAL A 149 18.22 9.19 -3.64
C VAL A 149 19.24 10.31 -3.80
N SER A 150 20.43 10.02 -4.42
CA SER A 150 21.47 11.03 -4.62
C SER A 150 21.07 12.19 -5.53
N MET A 151 20.04 12.00 -6.34
CA MET A 151 19.52 13.01 -7.27
C MET A 151 18.20 13.63 -6.82
N SER A 152 17.57 13.07 -5.76
CA SER A 152 16.29 13.55 -5.28
C SER A 152 16.43 14.90 -4.57
N SER A 153 15.52 15.82 -4.89
CA SER A 153 15.34 17.07 -4.14
C SER A 153 14.68 16.81 -2.79
N ALA A 154 13.79 15.80 -2.72
CA ALA A 154 13.24 15.26 -1.49
C ALA A 154 12.93 13.77 -1.63
N VAL A 155 12.92 13.05 -0.49
CA VAL A 155 12.44 11.67 -0.36
C VAL A 155 11.28 11.64 0.61
N ILE A 156 10.19 11.00 0.21
CA ILE A 156 9.02 10.76 1.06
C ILE A 156 9.01 9.29 1.42
N THR A 157 8.87 8.96 2.71
CA THR A 157 8.78 7.58 3.19
C THR A 157 7.45 7.34 3.90
N THR A 158 6.98 6.10 3.91
CA THR A 158 5.69 5.75 4.53
C THR A 158 5.79 5.48 6.04
N SER A 159 7.00 5.27 6.57
CA SER A 159 7.22 4.99 7.99
C SER A 159 8.51 5.62 8.50
N ASN A 160 8.60 5.78 9.83
CA ASN A 160 9.81 6.27 10.49
C ASN A 160 10.99 5.30 10.31
N LEU A 161 10.73 3.99 10.37
CA LEU A 161 11.78 2.99 10.15
C LEU A 161 12.32 3.05 8.73
N LEU A 162 11.45 3.27 7.74
CA LEU A 162 11.89 3.41 6.35
C LEU A 162 12.72 4.68 6.16
N LYS A 163 12.34 5.82 6.77
CA LYS A 163 13.16 7.03 6.83
C LYS A 163 14.54 6.72 7.43
N LYS A 164 14.57 6.03 8.57
CA LYS A 164 15.83 5.64 9.23
C LYS A 164 16.71 4.81 8.29
N ARG A 165 16.16 3.79 7.63
CA ARG A 165 16.89 2.94 6.67
C ARG A 165 17.44 3.72 5.47
N ILE A 166 16.64 4.65 4.92
CA ILE A 166 17.12 5.52 3.82
C ILE A 166 18.29 6.39 4.29
N LEU A 167 18.25 6.97 5.48
CA LEU A 167 19.32 7.79 6.01
C LEU A 167 20.58 6.97 6.38
N GLU A 168 20.41 5.78 6.93
CA GLU A 168 21.52 4.86 7.22
C GLU A 168 22.25 4.42 5.95
N ARG A 169 21.49 4.13 4.86
CA ARG A 169 22.09 3.69 3.58
C ARG A 169 22.66 4.86 2.76
N TYR A 170 22.02 6.02 2.81
CA TYR A 170 22.24 7.09 1.82
C TYR A 170 22.38 8.49 2.43
N GLY A 171 22.50 8.65 3.74
CA GLY A 171 22.59 9.95 4.42
C GLY A 171 23.76 10.82 3.99
N VAL A 172 24.80 10.24 3.35
CA VAL A 172 25.89 10.98 2.73
C VAL A 172 25.50 11.70 1.43
N TYR A 173 24.37 11.33 0.83
CA TYR A 173 23.86 11.87 -0.45
C TYR A 173 22.65 12.77 -0.29
N ILE A 174 21.91 12.65 0.81
CA ILE A 174 20.69 13.43 1.09
C ILE A 174 20.65 13.85 2.55
N ALA A 175 20.37 15.13 2.79
CA ALA A 175 20.23 15.65 4.15
C ALA A 175 18.93 15.15 4.81
N ALA A 176 18.97 14.97 6.13
CA ALA A 176 17.86 14.35 6.89
C ALA A 176 16.54 15.13 6.82
N GLU A 177 16.61 16.47 6.70
CA GLU A 177 15.46 17.36 6.55
C GLU A 177 14.74 17.20 5.21
N LYS A 178 15.43 16.70 4.18
CA LYS A 178 14.86 16.38 2.87
C LYS A 178 14.17 15.01 2.81
N VAL A 179 14.28 14.21 3.88
CA VAL A 179 13.60 12.93 4.01
C VAL A 179 12.39 13.09 4.93
N GLN A 180 11.20 13.10 4.36
CA GLN A 180 9.96 13.37 5.08
C GLN A 180 9.12 12.08 5.25
N VAL A 181 8.46 11.94 6.41
CA VAL A 181 7.54 10.82 6.65
C VAL A 181 6.11 11.27 6.33
N VAL A 182 5.51 10.64 5.33
CA VAL A 182 4.09 10.79 4.99
C VAL A 182 3.47 9.39 4.93
N ASN A 183 2.82 9.00 6.02
CA ASN A 183 2.19 7.69 6.14
C ASN A 183 1.13 7.46 5.05
N ASN A 184 0.76 6.20 4.84
CA ASN A 184 -0.44 5.84 4.10
C ASN A 184 -1.69 6.40 4.80
N ALA A 185 -2.83 6.37 4.11
CA ALA A 185 -4.04 7.01 4.59
C ALA A 185 -5.32 6.28 4.17
N LEU A 186 -6.41 6.63 4.83
CA LEU A 186 -7.76 6.23 4.47
C LEU A 186 -8.24 7.01 3.24
N ASN A 187 -8.98 6.35 2.34
CA ASN A 187 -9.75 7.06 1.32
C ASN A 187 -10.89 7.85 2.01
N GLY A 188 -10.88 9.18 1.86
CA GLY A 188 -11.88 10.06 2.46
C GLY A 188 -13.33 9.75 2.05
N ASP A 189 -13.54 9.18 0.85
CA ASP A 189 -14.87 8.78 0.39
C ASP A 189 -15.46 7.65 1.24
N TRP A 190 -14.64 6.71 1.70
CA TRP A 190 -15.08 5.66 2.62
C TRP A 190 -15.61 6.24 3.93
N LEU A 191 -14.97 7.29 4.45
CA LEU A 191 -15.41 7.98 5.66
C LEU A 191 -16.75 8.69 5.45
N LYS A 192 -16.95 9.33 4.29
CA LYS A 192 -18.22 9.99 3.92
C LYS A 192 -19.36 8.99 3.76
N ASP A 193 -19.10 7.88 3.07
CA ASP A 193 -20.10 6.83 2.80
C ASP A 193 -20.47 6.03 4.04
N HIS A 194 -19.52 5.79 4.94
CA HIS A 194 -19.76 5.11 6.20
C HIS A 194 -20.76 5.88 7.08
N ASN A 195 -20.64 7.19 7.16
CA ASN A 195 -21.56 8.03 7.91
C ASN A 195 -23.00 8.00 7.36
N LYS A 196 -23.19 7.68 6.07
CA LYS A 196 -24.52 7.57 5.44
C LYS A 196 -25.17 6.20 5.60
N LYS A 197 -24.37 5.10 5.75
CA LYS A 197 -24.85 3.72 5.70
C LYS A 197 -25.04 3.02 7.04
N ILE A 198 -24.63 3.63 8.17
CA ILE A 198 -24.70 3.00 9.51
C ILE A 198 -26.12 2.60 9.92
N ASN A 199 -27.18 3.15 9.27
CA ASN A 199 -28.56 2.97 9.71
C ASN A 199 -29.25 1.69 9.20
N ASN A 200 -28.64 0.82 8.40
CA ASN A 200 -29.39 -0.22 7.67
C ASN A 200 -28.80 -1.65 7.64
N VAL A 201 -27.83 -2.00 8.47
CA VAL A 201 -27.35 -3.39 8.53
C VAL A 201 -27.82 -4.05 9.81
N SER A 202 -29.00 -4.66 9.76
CA SER A 202 -29.47 -5.57 10.81
C SER A 202 -28.60 -6.84 10.81
N ARG A 203 -27.94 -7.11 11.95
CA ARG A 203 -27.39 -8.43 12.25
C ARG A 203 -28.57 -9.41 12.42
N TYR A 204 -28.82 -10.23 11.43
CA TYR A 204 -29.67 -11.41 11.53
C TYR A 204 -28.92 -12.58 10.90
N VAL A 205 -28.17 -13.27 11.68
CA VAL A 205 -27.96 -14.71 11.68
C VAL A 205 -27.10 -15.03 12.93
N GLU A 206 -27.54 -15.93 13.81
CA GLU A 206 -26.65 -16.62 14.75
C GLU A 206 -25.63 -17.40 13.92
N GLU A 207 -24.47 -16.78 13.65
CA GLU A 207 -23.38 -17.51 13.00
C GLU A 207 -22.74 -18.44 14.06
N GLU A 208 -22.60 -19.71 13.71
CA GLU A 208 -21.94 -20.73 14.52
C GLU A 208 -20.49 -20.34 14.89
N PHE A 209 -19.86 -19.49 14.06
CA PHE A 209 -18.46 -19.12 14.19
C PHE A 209 -18.26 -17.60 14.33
N TYR A 210 -17.32 -17.22 15.21
CA TYR A 210 -16.76 -15.88 15.25
C TYR A 210 -15.85 -15.68 14.04
N THR A 211 -16.29 -14.88 13.09
CA THR A 211 -15.64 -14.69 11.79
C THR A 211 -14.62 -13.55 11.82
N VAL A 212 -13.35 -13.87 11.65
CA VAL A 212 -12.24 -12.94 11.59
C VAL A 212 -11.81 -12.74 10.13
N VAL A 213 -11.82 -11.50 9.65
CA VAL A 213 -11.62 -11.17 8.24
C VAL A 213 -10.25 -10.52 8.01
N TYR A 214 -9.55 -11.00 6.99
CA TYR A 214 -8.37 -10.35 6.39
C TYR A 214 -8.70 -9.84 4.99
N VAL A 215 -8.29 -8.60 4.67
CA VAL A 215 -8.39 -8.02 3.32
C VAL A 215 -7.03 -7.54 2.84
N GLY A 216 -6.59 -8.09 1.74
CA GLY A 216 -5.31 -7.73 1.11
C GLY A 216 -4.80 -8.84 0.22
N THR A 217 -3.66 -8.61 -0.42
CA THR A 217 -2.96 -9.68 -1.14
C THR A 217 -2.51 -10.76 -0.15
N ILE A 218 -2.80 -12.00 -0.47
CA ILE A 218 -2.48 -13.19 0.34
C ILE A 218 -1.16 -13.74 -0.18
N GLY A 219 -0.07 -13.41 0.50
CA GLY A 219 1.30 -13.75 0.11
C GLY A 219 2.06 -14.44 1.24
N ASP A 220 3.36 -14.70 1.00
CA ASP A 220 4.26 -15.40 1.93
C ASP A 220 4.50 -14.64 3.27
N TRP A 221 4.03 -13.41 3.38
CA TRP A 221 4.10 -12.62 4.62
C TRP A 221 2.99 -12.95 5.63
N ILE A 222 2.00 -13.79 5.26
CA ILE A 222 0.92 -14.21 6.15
C ILE A 222 1.41 -15.34 7.07
N ASP A 223 1.22 -15.17 8.38
CA ASP A 223 1.56 -16.18 9.39
C ASP A 223 0.46 -17.24 9.51
N PHE A 224 0.44 -18.18 8.56
CA PHE A 224 -0.49 -19.29 8.58
C PHE A 224 -0.25 -20.25 9.74
N GLU A 225 0.98 -20.33 10.28
CA GLU A 225 1.27 -21.16 11.45
C GLU A 225 0.45 -20.68 12.66
N SER A 226 0.45 -19.37 12.93
CA SER A 226 -0.35 -18.78 14.00
C SER A 226 -1.84 -18.97 13.79
N LEU A 227 -2.34 -18.87 12.55
CA LEU A 227 -3.75 -19.10 12.24
C LEU A 227 -4.16 -20.55 12.46
N HIS A 228 -3.37 -21.51 12.00
CA HIS A 228 -3.61 -22.94 12.24
C HIS A 228 -3.59 -23.27 13.73
N TYR A 229 -2.65 -22.71 14.49
CA TYR A 229 -2.62 -22.86 15.94
C TYR A 229 -3.91 -22.40 16.59
N VAL A 230 -4.42 -21.21 16.24
CA VAL A 230 -5.71 -20.69 16.74
C VAL A 230 -6.86 -21.63 16.38
N LEU A 231 -6.93 -22.10 15.12
CA LEU A 231 -7.99 -23.00 14.67
C LEU A 231 -7.99 -24.35 15.40
N GLN A 232 -6.83 -24.83 15.86
CA GLN A 232 -6.72 -26.04 16.66
C GLN A 232 -7.17 -25.84 18.10
N GLN A 233 -6.84 -24.69 18.69
CA GLN A 233 -7.15 -24.38 20.09
C GLN A 233 -8.57 -23.84 20.30
N ASN A 234 -9.11 -23.11 19.33
CA ASN A 234 -10.43 -22.45 19.42
C ASN A 234 -11.41 -22.97 18.34
N LEU A 235 -12.42 -23.72 18.78
CA LEU A 235 -13.40 -24.32 17.86
C LEU A 235 -14.42 -23.30 17.32
N LYS A 236 -14.54 -22.13 17.90
CA LYS A 236 -15.53 -21.10 17.53
C LYS A 236 -15.02 -20.08 16.53
N VAL A 237 -13.71 -20.05 16.21
CA VAL A 237 -13.11 -19.08 15.29
C VAL A 237 -13.08 -19.61 13.87
N ARG A 238 -13.40 -18.75 12.91
CA ARG A 238 -13.24 -18.95 11.47
C ARG A 238 -12.49 -17.76 10.87
N PHE A 239 -11.59 -18.01 9.92
CA PHE A 239 -10.90 -16.95 9.18
C PHE A 239 -11.40 -16.87 7.74
N LYS A 240 -11.66 -15.64 7.25
CA LYS A 240 -11.97 -15.34 5.84
C LYS A 240 -10.91 -14.43 5.25
N PHE A 241 -10.29 -14.87 4.16
CA PHE A 241 -9.26 -14.14 3.43
C PHE A 241 -9.82 -13.62 2.11
N ILE A 242 -9.75 -12.29 1.91
CA ILE A 242 -10.32 -11.59 0.75
C ILE A 242 -9.19 -10.85 0.02
N GLY A 243 -8.95 -11.19 -1.24
CA GLY A 243 -7.97 -10.50 -2.09
C GLY A 243 -7.22 -11.42 -3.03
N PRO A 244 -6.28 -10.86 -3.82
CA PRO A 244 -5.45 -11.64 -4.73
C PRO A 244 -4.62 -12.68 -3.98
N ILE A 245 -4.52 -13.89 -4.53
CA ILE A 245 -3.81 -15.03 -3.94
C ILE A 245 -2.51 -15.25 -4.70
N GLU A 246 -1.37 -15.12 -4.00
CA GLU A 246 -0.02 -15.30 -4.54
C GLU A 246 0.70 -16.52 -3.97
N ILE A 247 0.01 -17.30 -3.11
CA ILE A 247 0.49 -18.52 -2.47
C ILE A 247 -0.20 -19.77 -3.04
N LYS A 248 0.31 -20.94 -2.68
CA LYS A 248 -0.36 -22.22 -2.94
C LYS A 248 -1.38 -22.54 -1.84
N VAL A 249 -2.63 -22.16 -2.03
CA VAL A 249 -3.71 -22.35 -1.05
C VAL A 249 -3.82 -23.80 -0.56
N LYS A 250 -3.51 -24.78 -1.42
CA LYS A 250 -3.56 -26.22 -1.06
C LYS A 250 -2.66 -26.61 0.12
N GLU A 251 -1.65 -25.79 0.43
CA GLU A 251 -0.76 -26.01 1.57
C GLU A 251 -1.36 -25.52 2.90
N HIS A 252 -2.49 -24.78 2.85
CA HIS A 252 -3.13 -24.14 4.01
C HIS A 252 -4.61 -24.52 4.15
N VAL A 253 -4.99 -25.76 3.79
CA VAL A 253 -6.38 -26.23 3.83
C VAL A 253 -6.85 -26.46 5.26
N HIS A 254 -7.95 -25.82 5.64
CA HIS A 254 -8.68 -26.09 6.88
C HIS A 254 -10.17 -25.72 6.70
N PRO A 255 -11.14 -26.48 7.25
CA PRO A 255 -12.58 -26.22 7.03
C PRO A 255 -13.05 -24.82 7.46
N ARG A 256 -12.35 -24.19 8.41
CA ARG A 256 -12.63 -22.85 8.94
C ARG A 256 -11.65 -21.79 8.48
N LEU A 257 -10.89 -22.03 7.39
CA LEU A 257 -10.00 -21.08 6.72
C LEU A 257 -10.43 -20.94 5.27
N GLU A 258 -11.14 -19.86 4.97
CA GLU A 258 -11.76 -19.61 3.66
C GLU A 258 -10.97 -18.59 2.85
N PHE A 259 -10.77 -18.85 1.56
CA PHE A 259 -10.12 -17.94 0.60
C PHE A 259 -11.14 -17.54 -0.47
N LEU A 260 -11.62 -16.30 -0.41
CA LEU A 260 -12.66 -15.80 -1.32
C LEU A 260 -12.10 -15.24 -2.63
N GLY A 261 -10.76 -15.04 -2.71
CA GLY A 261 -10.16 -14.37 -3.85
C GLY A 261 -10.48 -12.86 -3.90
N PRO A 262 -10.13 -12.19 -5.01
CA PRO A 262 -10.43 -10.77 -5.18
C PRO A 262 -11.91 -10.52 -5.38
N VAL A 263 -12.44 -9.52 -4.66
CA VAL A 263 -13.83 -9.08 -4.74
C VAL A 263 -13.91 -7.64 -5.26
N SER A 264 -15.08 -7.25 -5.75
CA SER A 264 -15.31 -5.87 -6.21
C SER A 264 -15.35 -4.88 -5.03
N HIS A 265 -15.04 -3.60 -5.31
CA HIS A 265 -15.17 -2.54 -4.31
C HIS A 265 -16.60 -2.36 -3.79
N VAL A 266 -17.60 -2.79 -4.56
CA VAL A 266 -19.02 -2.73 -4.17
C VAL A 266 -19.36 -3.81 -3.16
N GLU A 267 -18.81 -5.02 -3.33
CA GLU A 267 -19.03 -6.16 -2.44
C GLU A 267 -18.21 -6.10 -1.16
N LEU A 268 -17.01 -5.52 -1.23
CA LEU A 268 -16.08 -5.49 -0.10
C LEU A 268 -16.69 -4.92 1.20
N PRO A 269 -17.41 -3.78 1.21
CA PRO A 269 -18.05 -3.26 2.43
C PRO A 269 -19.04 -4.26 3.06
N HIS A 270 -19.80 -4.99 2.26
CA HIS A 270 -20.74 -6.00 2.78
C HIS A 270 -20.01 -7.15 3.49
N LEU A 271 -18.92 -7.64 2.89
CA LEU A 271 -18.09 -8.68 3.50
C LEU A 271 -17.39 -8.20 4.77
N LEU A 272 -16.94 -6.95 4.82
CA LEU A 272 -16.38 -6.34 6.03
C LEU A 272 -17.43 -6.18 7.13
N HIS A 273 -18.68 -5.84 6.77
CA HIS A 273 -19.77 -5.76 7.72
C HIS A 273 -20.20 -7.13 8.26
N SER A 274 -20.10 -8.20 7.49
CA SER A 274 -20.48 -9.55 7.93
C SER A 274 -19.46 -10.19 8.89
N GLY A 275 -18.19 -9.78 8.88
CA GLY A 275 -17.19 -10.29 9.83
C GLY A 275 -17.41 -9.74 11.24
N ASP A 276 -16.97 -10.48 12.26
CA ASP A 276 -17.02 -10.05 13.66
C ASP A 276 -15.78 -9.25 14.07
N ALA A 277 -14.65 -9.54 13.45
CA ALA A 277 -13.36 -8.89 13.71
C ALA A 277 -12.49 -8.84 12.46
N PHE A 278 -11.40 -8.08 12.55
CA PHE A 278 -10.37 -7.99 11.52
C PHE A 278 -9.03 -8.47 12.04
N ILE A 279 -8.17 -8.93 11.10
CA ILE A 279 -6.83 -9.39 11.46
C ILE A 279 -5.78 -8.94 10.45
N MET A 280 -4.56 -8.67 10.94
CA MET A 280 -3.34 -8.54 10.15
C MET A 280 -2.30 -9.54 10.68
N PRO A 281 -2.37 -10.79 10.22
CA PRO A 281 -1.55 -11.89 10.73
C PRO A 281 -0.25 -11.98 9.94
N PHE A 282 0.66 -11.03 10.11
CA PHE A 282 1.90 -10.98 9.35
C PHE A 282 3.05 -11.67 10.10
N ILE A 283 3.94 -12.31 9.33
CA ILE A 283 5.23 -12.78 9.85
C ILE A 283 6.09 -11.56 10.13
N LYS A 284 6.45 -11.34 11.41
CA LYS A 284 7.34 -10.24 11.80
C LYS A 284 8.73 -10.47 11.21
N ASN A 285 9.12 -9.62 10.29
CA ASN A 285 10.43 -9.60 9.62
C ASN A 285 10.78 -8.18 9.20
N GLU A 286 11.98 -7.97 8.66
CA GLU A 286 12.48 -6.65 8.25
C GLU A 286 11.54 -5.92 7.28
N LEU A 287 10.85 -6.65 6.39
CA LEU A 287 9.88 -6.05 5.47
C LEU A 287 8.69 -5.49 6.24
N ILE A 288 8.05 -6.33 7.07
CA ILE A 288 6.81 -6.00 7.79
C ILE A 288 7.03 -4.88 8.80
N GLU A 289 8.19 -4.86 9.49
CA GLU A 289 8.52 -3.79 10.44
C GLU A 289 8.54 -2.39 9.82
N ALA A 290 8.85 -2.29 8.53
CA ALA A 290 8.87 -1.01 7.81
C ALA A 290 7.51 -0.62 7.20
N VAL A 291 6.52 -1.52 7.20
CA VAL A 291 5.22 -1.30 6.55
C VAL A 291 4.33 -0.38 7.38
N ASN A 292 3.78 0.66 6.75
CA ASN A 292 2.65 1.42 7.27
C ASN A 292 1.35 0.87 6.63
N PRO A 293 0.54 0.07 7.36
CA PRO A 293 -0.52 -0.72 6.75
C PRO A 293 -1.80 0.09 6.51
N VAL A 294 -2.16 0.27 5.23
CA VAL A 294 -3.39 0.96 4.81
C VAL A 294 -4.64 0.32 5.43
N LYS A 295 -4.66 -1.01 5.55
CA LYS A 295 -5.84 -1.75 6.00
C LYS A 295 -6.24 -1.46 7.44
N LEU A 296 -5.30 -1.07 8.31
CA LEU A 296 -5.67 -0.67 9.68
C LEU A 296 -6.56 0.57 9.69
N TYR A 297 -6.28 1.57 8.83
CA TYR A 297 -7.15 2.73 8.72
C TYR A 297 -8.56 2.35 8.23
N GLU A 298 -8.64 1.43 7.27
CA GLU A 298 -9.92 0.92 6.76
C GLU A 298 -10.66 0.11 7.84
N TYR A 299 -9.98 -0.79 8.57
CA TYR A 299 -10.59 -1.62 9.61
C TYR A 299 -11.14 -0.79 10.76
N ILE A 300 -10.40 0.23 11.21
CA ILE A 300 -10.83 1.14 12.29
C ILE A 300 -12.17 1.78 11.95
N LEU A 301 -12.45 2.04 10.66
CA LEU A 301 -13.71 2.63 10.22
C LEU A 301 -14.93 1.80 10.63
N PHE A 302 -14.81 0.46 10.65
CA PHE A 302 -15.93 -0.45 10.91
C PHE A 302 -16.25 -0.66 12.40
N ASN A 303 -15.48 -0.08 13.31
CA ASN A 303 -15.68 -0.19 14.76
C ASN A 303 -15.86 -1.64 15.24
N LYS A 304 -14.96 -2.52 14.82
CA LYS A 304 -14.89 -3.92 15.22
C LYS A 304 -13.54 -4.24 15.83
N PRO A 305 -13.40 -5.30 16.63
CA PRO A 305 -12.10 -5.74 17.11
C PRO A 305 -11.12 -5.95 15.98
N ILE A 306 -9.88 -5.49 16.15
CA ILE A 306 -8.79 -5.63 15.18
C ILE A 306 -7.61 -6.27 15.88
N PHE A 307 -7.04 -7.32 15.29
CA PHE A 307 -5.87 -8.03 15.80
C PHE A 307 -4.70 -7.85 14.83
N ALA A 308 -3.52 -7.48 15.34
CA ALA A 308 -2.34 -7.34 14.50
C ALA A 308 -1.06 -7.75 15.24
N ILE A 309 -0.10 -8.32 14.50
CA ILE A 309 1.24 -8.61 15.03
C ILE A 309 1.91 -7.30 15.44
N LYS A 310 2.55 -7.28 16.60
CA LYS A 310 3.15 -6.07 17.17
C LYS A 310 4.49 -5.71 16.51
N TYR A 311 4.59 -4.48 16.00
CA TYR A 311 5.83 -3.80 15.62
C TYR A 311 5.68 -2.27 15.77
N ASP A 312 6.79 -1.53 15.73
CA ASP A 312 6.82 -0.12 16.17
C ASP A 312 5.86 0.78 15.38
N GLU A 313 5.78 0.60 14.05
CA GLU A 313 4.97 1.49 13.19
C GLU A 313 3.47 1.43 13.50
N ILE A 314 2.96 0.30 14.02
CA ILE A 314 1.54 0.15 14.32
C ILE A 314 1.17 0.44 15.78
N GLU A 315 2.14 0.73 16.64
CA GLU A 315 1.86 1.06 18.06
C GLU A 315 0.95 2.30 18.22
N LYS A 316 1.00 3.22 17.27
CA LYS A 316 0.10 4.40 17.23
C LYS A 316 -1.38 4.04 17.09
N PHE A 317 -1.71 2.82 16.66
CA PHE A 317 -3.09 2.35 16.53
C PHE A 317 -3.60 1.63 17.79
N LYS A 318 -2.80 1.49 18.86
CA LYS A 318 -3.18 0.77 20.09
C LYS A 318 -4.58 1.09 20.65
N PRO A 319 -5.09 2.34 20.58
CA PRO A 319 -6.46 2.59 21.04
C PRO A 319 -7.54 1.82 20.26
N TYR A 320 -7.23 1.39 19.03
CA TYR A 320 -8.19 0.75 18.13
C TYR A 320 -7.81 -0.69 17.75
N VAL A 321 -6.59 -1.13 18.07
CA VAL A 321 -6.02 -2.40 17.62
C VAL A 321 -5.43 -3.17 18.78
N SER A 322 -5.85 -4.41 18.97
CA SER A 322 -5.27 -5.37 19.91
C SER A 322 -3.99 -5.96 19.29
N LEU A 323 -2.84 -5.56 19.82
CA LEU A 323 -1.54 -6.03 19.35
C LEU A 323 -1.15 -7.32 20.07
N TYR A 324 -0.58 -8.28 19.33
CA TYR A 324 -0.05 -9.53 19.85
C TYR A 324 1.39 -9.77 19.39
N ASN A 325 2.16 -10.54 20.17
CA ASN A 325 3.56 -10.84 19.89
C ASN A 325 3.76 -12.24 19.27
N ASP A 326 2.85 -13.18 19.59
CA ASP A 326 2.94 -14.56 19.16
C ASP A 326 1.56 -15.24 19.03
N LYS A 327 1.55 -16.48 18.53
CA LYS A 327 0.34 -17.28 18.32
C LYS A 327 -0.46 -17.56 19.57
N VAL A 328 0.22 -17.66 20.75
CA VAL A 328 -0.43 -17.95 22.02
C VAL A 328 -1.19 -16.71 22.50
N GLU A 329 -0.57 -15.53 22.39
CA GLU A 329 -1.23 -14.26 22.71
C GLU A 329 -2.41 -13.98 21.77
N LEU A 330 -2.27 -14.23 20.46
CA LEU A 330 -3.37 -14.13 19.50
C LEU A 330 -4.55 -15.03 19.90
N CYS A 331 -4.27 -16.30 20.25
CA CYS A 331 -5.30 -17.24 20.67
C CYS A 331 -6.05 -16.73 21.91
N ARG A 332 -5.34 -16.27 22.93
CA ARG A 332 -5.94 -15.71 24.16
C ARG A 332 -6.79 -14.47 23.87
N LEU A 333 -6.35 -13.60 22.97
CA LEU A 333 -7.13 -12.43 22.56
C LEU A 333 -8.44 -12.87 21.90
N LEU A 334 -8.39 -13.81 20.97
CA LEU A 334 -9.58 -14.32 20.26
C LEU A 334 -10.51 -15.07 21.21
N GLU A 335 -10.01 -15.85 22.17
CA GLU A 335 -10.82 -16.51 23.21
C GLU A 335 -11.64 -15.51 24.04
N ARG A 336 -11.03 -14.38 24.40
CA ARG A 336 -11.74 -13.31 25.13
C ARG A 336 -12.90 -12.73 24.32
N HIS A 337 -12.77 -12.64 22.99
CA HIS A 337 -13.78 -12.11 22.11
C HIS A 337 -14.86 -13.14 21.74
N THR A 338 -14.55 -14.42 21.74
CA THR A 338 -15.52 -15.51 21.48
C THR A 338 -16.35 -15.89 22.72
N ASN A 339 -15.92 -15.51 23.92
CA ASN A 339 -16.69 -15.70 25.14
C ASN A 339 -17.69 -14.55 25.34
N VAL A 340 -18.95 -14.81 25.17
CA VAL A 340 -20.08 -13.84 25.20
C VAL A 340 -20.18 -13.01 26.48
N ALA A 341 -19.52 -13.43 27.57
CA ALA A 341 -19.53 -12.74 28.87
C ALA A 341 -18.62 -11.49 28.94
N ASN A 342 -17.75 -11.28 27.97
CA ASN A 342 -16.77 -10.18 28.00
C ASN A 342 -17.26 -9.01 27.13
N ASN A 343 -17.87 -8.01 27.75
CA ASN A 343 -18.16 -6.72 27.10
C ASN A 343 -16.82 -6.00 26.79
N ILE A 344 -16.30 -6.20 25.59
CA ILE A 344 -15.12 -5.49 25.13
C ILE A 344 -15.54 -4.09 24.70
N VAL A 345 -15.07 -3.10 25.43
CA VAL A 345 -15.34 -1.70 25.13
C VAL A 345 -14.40 -1.24 24.02
N LEU A 346 -14.94 -0.97 22.85
CA LEU A 346 -14.22 -0.31 21.76
C LEU A 346 -14.26 1.22 21.96
N PRO A 347 -13.27 1.97 21.42
CA PRO A 347 -13.29 3.42 21.47
C PRO A 347 -14.59 3.99 20.89
N GLY A 348 -15.11 5.05 21.54
CA GLY A 348 -16.35 5.68 21.11
C GLY A 348 -16.29 6.20 19.68
N ASP A 349 -17.42 6.23 18.98
CA ASP A 349 -17.53 6.66 17.59
C ASP A 349 -16.93 8.04 17.35
N LYS A 350 -17.15 8.98 18.24
CA LYS A 350 -16.61 10.35 18.10
C LYS A 350 -15.08 10.36 18.04
N GLN A 351 -14.40 9.73 19.01
CA GLN A 351 -12.95 9.66 19.08
C GLN A 351 -12.36 8.94 17.86
N ARG A 352 -12.98 7.84 17.45
CA ARG A 352 -12.59 7.05 16.29
C ARG A 352 -12.68 7.83 14.99
N ILE A 353 -13.80 8.54 14.76
CA ILE A 353 -14.02 9.33 13.55
C ILE A 353 -13.09 10.56 13.51
N GLU A 354 -12.86 11.22 14.64
CA GLU A 354 -11.88 12.32 14.73
C GLU A 354 -10.48 11.85 14.36
N PHE A 355 -10.04 10.71 14.92
CA PHE A 355 -8.77 10.11 14.54
C PHE A 355 -8.69 9.84 13.02
N LEU A 356 -9.72 9.22 12.44
CA LEU A 356 -9.73 8.88 11.01
C LEU A 356 -9.73 10.10 10.08
N LYS A 357 -10.35 11.21 10.46
CA LYS A 357 -10.32 12.46 9.68
C LYS A 357 -8.90 12.97 9.48
N GLU A 358 -8.06 12.86 10.50
CA GLU A 358 -6.64 13.24 10.43
C GLU A 358 -5.79 12.23 9.62
N GLN A 359 -6.33 11.03 9.36
CA GLN A 359 -5.65 9.96 8.64
C GLN A 359 -6.13 9.80 7.19
N THR A 360 -6.78 10.80 6.61
CA THR A 360 -7.22 10.78 5.20
C THR A 360 -6.11 11.19 4.24
N TRP A 361 -6.28 10.86 2.94
CA TRP A 361 -5.38 11.34 1.90
C TRP A 361 -5.37 12.86 1.82
N ASP A 362 -6.50 13.53 1.99
CA ASP A 362 -6.56 15.00 2.01
C ASP A 362 -5.61 15.58 3.07
N ALA A 363 -5.66 15.04 4.30
CA ALA A 363 -4.75 15.46 5.38
C ALA A 363 -3.27 15.15 5.09
N ARG A 364 -2.96 14.04 4.38
CA ARG A 364 -1.58 13.70 3.99
C ARG A 364 -1.06 14.62 2.89
N MET A 365 -1.92 14.98 1.94
CA MET A 365 -1.53 15.82 0.81
C MET A 365 -1.10 17.22 1.23
N GLU A 366 -1.60 17.77 2.32
CA GLU A 366 -1.12 19.04 2.87
C GLU A 366 0.40 19.05 3.11
N ARG A 367 0.94 17.93 3.62
CA ARG A 367 2.39 17.78 3.82
C ARG A 367 3.13 17.62 2.48
N ILE A 368 2.56 16.85 1.57
CA ILE A 368 3.13 16.63 0.23
C ILE A 368 3.18 17.94 -0.55
N TYR A 369 2.13 18.77 -0.49
CA TYR A 369 2.10 20.06 -1.16
C TYR A 369 3.19 21.00 -0.62
N LYS A 370 3.40 21.04 0.70
CA LYS A 370 4.51 21.84 1.30
C LYS A 370 5.87 21.39 0.77
N VAL A 371 6.12 20.06 0.70
CA VAL A 371 7.37 19.54 0.13
C VAL A 371 7.55 19.96 -1.33
N ILE A 372 6.49 19.95 -2.14
CA ILE A 372 6.56 20.40 -3.53
C ILE A 372 6.86 21.91 -3.61
N GLU A 373 6.16 22.72 -2.81
CA GLU A 373 6.31 24.18 -2.80
C GLU A 373 7.70 24.64 -2.34
N GLU A 374 8.38 23.85 -1.49
CA GLU A 374 9.74 24.13 -1.03
C GLU A 374 10.81 23.84 -2.11
N ILE A 375 10.52 23.00 -3.09
CA ILE A 375 11.50 22.56 -4.09
C ILE A 375 11.27 23.11 -5.48
N VAL A 376 10.07 23.53 -5.85
CA VAL A 376 9.71 24.09 -7.17
C VAL A 376 9.70 25.61 -7.12
#